data_ce9bea1afbff9333b74eddaeaf5bf148
#
_entry.id   ce9bea1afbff9333b74eddaeaf5bf148
#
_cell.length_a   1.000
_cell.length_b   1.000
_cell.length_c   1.000
_cell.angle_alpha   90.00
_cell.angle_beta   90.00
_cell.angle_gamma   90.00
#
_symmetry.space_group_name_H-M   'P 1'
#
loop_
_entity.id
_entity.type
_entity.pdbx_description
1 polymer ?
#
loop_
_entity_poly.entity_id
_entity_poly.type
_entity_poly.pdbx_seq_one_letter_code
_entity_poly.pdbx_strand_id
1 'polypeptide(L)'
;MRQLIAALVLCLLDTPVRAEDCVASVYAVGGSSQPGTKTASGIPLNDNDMTAAHKSLPFGSKVKVTNQKNGHAVTVTITDRGPYVKGRCIDLSKAGAGALGFAGLTPVSVVPVVTD
;
A
#
# COMPACT_ATOMS: atom_id res chain seq x y z
N MET A 1 -2.08 42.77 -6.86
CA MET A 1 -0.72 42.25 -6.98
C MET A 1 -0.30 41.35 -5.83
N ARG A 2 -0.49 41.79 -4.61
CA ARG A 2 -0.12 41.01 -3.42
C ARG A 2 -0.90 39.68 -3.34
N GLN A 3 -2.14 39.71 -3.77
CA GLN A 3 -3.01 38.54 -3.75
C GLN A 3 -2.56 37.46 -4.71
N LEU A 4 -1.96 37.82 -5.86
CA LEU A 4 -1.44 36.88 -6.83
C LEU A 4 -0.28 36.07 -6.28
N ILE A 5 0.58 36.72 -5.47
CA ILE A 5 1.71 36.00 -4.86
C ILE A 5 1.24 34.97 -3.85
N ALA A 6 0.22 35.29 -3.06
CA ALA A 6 -0.35 34.37 -2.09
C ALA A 6 -0.99 33.16 -2.78
N ALA A 7 -1.72 33.40 -3.88
CA ALA A 7 -2.33 32.31 -4.64
C ALA A 7 -1.29 31.36 -5.23
N LEU A 8 -0.16 31.90 -5.69
CA LEU A 8 0.91 31.10 -6.24
C LEU A 8 1.54 30.18 -5.18
N VAL A 9 1.75 30.71 -3.98
CA VAL A 9 2.30 29.92 -2.87
C VAL A 9 1.37 28.77 -2.51
N LEU A 10 0.06 29.02 -2.47
CA LEU A 10 -0.93 27.97 -2.19
C LEU A 10 -0.91 26.87 -3.25
N CYS A 11 -0.78 27.23 -4.52
CA CYS A 11 -0.70 26.23 -5.60
C CYS A 11 0.54 25.35 -5.47
N LEU A 12 1.66 25.89 -5.01
CA LEU A 12 2.89 25.12 -4.85
C LEU A 12 2.82 24.14 -3.68
N LEU A 13 1.99 24.42 -2.67
CA LEU A 13 1.83 23.56 -1.50
C LEU A 13 0.81 22.44 -1.71
N ASP A 14 0.01 22.55 -2.76
CA ASP A 14 -1.11 21.65 -3.00
C ASP A 14 -0.74 20.64 -4.08
N THR A 15 0.20 19.74 -3.75
CA THR A 15 0.60 18.67 -4.66
C THR A 15 -0.39 17.50 -4.55
N PRO A 16 -1.00 17.07 -5.66
CA PRO A 16 -1.93 15.95 -5.60
C PRO A 16 -1.20 14.65 -5.27
N VAL A 17 -1.82 13.84 -4.43
CA VAL A 17 -1.36 12.49 -4.13
C VAL A 17 -1.70 11.61 -5.32
N ARG A 18 -0.70 10.94 -5.89
CA ARG A 18 -0.90 10.10 -7.05
C ARG A 18 -1.19 8.66 -6.64
N ALA A 19 -2.17 8.07 -7.31
CA ALA A 19 -2.41 6.64 -7.23
C ALA A 19 -1.31 5.90 -8.00
N GLU A 20 -0.85 4.79 -7.43
CA GLU A 20 0.06 3.88 -8.11
C GLU A 20 -0.76 2.71 -8.65
N ASP A 21 -0.80 2.55 -9.98
CA ASP A 21 -1.49 1.44 -10.63
C ASP A 21 -0.49 0.32 -10.89
N CYS A 22 -0.75 -0.83 -10.32
CA CYS A 22 0.23 -1.92 -10.34
C CYS A 22 -0.46 -3.23 -9.95
N VAL A 23 0.33 -4.29 -9.78
CA VAL A 23 -0.20 -5.60 -9.41
C VAL A 23 0.10 -5.88 -7.95
N ALA A 24 -0.92 -6.29 -7.22
CA ALA A 24 -0.80 -6.77 -5.85
C ALA A 24 -0.59 -8.27 -5.80
N SER A 25 0.17 -8.72 -4.83
CA SER A 25 0.36 -10.13 -4.49
C SER A 25 0.03 -10.35 -3.02
N VAL A 26 0.13 -11.58 -2.56
CA VAL A 26 -0.21 -11.95 -1.18
C VAL A 26 1.03 -12.59 -0.55
N TYR A 27 1.30 -12.25 0.72
CA TYR A 27 2.32 -12.94 1.49
C TYR A 27 2.07 -14.45 1.48
N ALA A 28 3.13 -15.22 1.48
CA ALA A 28 3.11 -16.67 1.60
C ALA A 28 2.64 -17.43 0.36
N VAL A 29 2.32 -16.76 -0.74
CA VAL A 29 2.09 -17.48 -2.01
C VAL A 29 3.45 -17.85 -2.57
N GLY A 30 3.91 -19.05 -2.29
CA GLY A 30 5.21 -19.55 -2.75
C GLY A 30 6.41 -18.90 -2.09
N GLY A 31 6.23 -18.23 -0.97
CA GLY A 31 7.28 -17.46 -0.33
C GLY A 31 7.74 -18.01 1.00
N SER A 32 8.82 -17.44 1.50
CA SER A 32 9.41 -17.77 2.78
C SER A 32 8.75 -17.07 3.96
N SER A 33 7.71 -16.29 3.71
CA SER A 33 7.06 -15.49 4.75
C SER A 33 6.07 -16.36 5.52
N GLN A 34 6.50 -16.81 6.68
CA GLN A 34 5.66 -17.58 7.60
C GLN A 34 5.05 -16.66 8.64
N PRO A 35 3.82 -16.97 9.15
CA PRO A 35 3.25 -16.22 10.26
C PRO A 35 4.23 -16.16 11.44
N GLY A 36 4.36 -15.00 12.04
CA GLY A 36 5.30 -14.76 13.13
C GLY A 36 6.71 -14.38 12.68
N THR A 37 7.02 -14.47 11.38
CA THR A 37 8.31 -14.00 10.84
C THR A 37 8.40 -12.48 11.03
N LYS A 38 9.57 -12.03 11.49
CA LYS A 38 9.79 -10.59 11.70
C LYS A 38 9.89 -9.87 10.37
N THR A 39 9.07 -8.84 10.17
CA THR A 39 9.14 -7.99 8.99
C THR A 39 10.30 -7.00 9.09
N ALA A 40 10.58 -6.28 7.99
CA ALA A 40 11.66 -5.30 7.97
C ALA A 40 11.46 -4.18 8.99
N SER A 41 10.21 -3.85 9.33
CA SER A 41 9.92 -2.87 10.38
C SER A 41 10.18 -3.40 11.79
N GLY A 42 10.39 -4.70 11.95
CA GLY A 42 10.54 -5.36 13.24
C GLY A 42 9.25 -5.91 13.81
N ILE A 43 8.11 -5.58 13.20
CA ILE A 43 6.80 -6.08 13.63
C ILE A 43 6.61 -7.50 13.07
N PRO A 44 6.25 -8.50 13.89
CA PRO A 44 6.01 -9.84 13.39
C PRO A 44 4.84 -9.87 12.38
N LEU A 45 4.98 -10.70 11.36
CA LEU A 45 3.91 -10.90 10.38
C LEU A 45 2.75 -11.66 11.03
N ASN A 46 1.55 -11.12 10.88
CA ASN A 46 0.32 -11.76 11.36
C ASN A 46 -0.70 -11.75 10.23
N ASP A 47 -1.19 -12.95 9.86
CA ASP A 47 -2.13 -13.10 8.75
C ASP A 47 -3.46 -12.37 8.98
N ASN A 48 -3.80 -12.09 10.21
CA ASN A 48 -5.06 -11.42 10.57
C ASN A 48 -4.95 -9.90 10.62
N ASP A 49 -3.75 -9.35 10.52
CA ASP A 49 -3.53 -7.90 10.52
C ASP A 49 -3.67 -7.34 9.11
N MET A 50 -4.15 -6.10 9.02
CA MET A 50 -4.24 -5.36 7.76
C MET A 50 -2.92 -4.67 7.48
N THR A 51 -1.95 -5.44 6.97
CA THR A 51 -0.59 -4.96 6.70
C THR A 51 -0.15 -5.34 5.29
N ALA A 52 0.93 -4.70 4.84
CA ALA A 52 1.47 -4.95 3.53
C ALA A 52 2.95 -4.60 3.46
N ALA A 53 3.62 -5.16 2.46
CA ALA A 53 4.97 -4.76 2.05
C ALA A 53 4.89 -3.80 0.88
N HIS A 54 5.74 -2.79 0.87
CA HIS A 54 5.91 -1.84 -0.23
C HIS A 54 7.39 -1.51 -0.37
N LYS A 55 7.82 -1.22 -1.60
CA LYS A 55 9.24 -1.00 -1.90
C LYS A 55 9.82 0.23 -1.21
N SER A 56 9.06 1.29 -1.06
CA SER A 56 9.60 2.59 -0.67
C SER A 56 8.80 3.38 0.35
N LEU A 57 7.51 3.12 0.50
CA LEU A 57 6.70 3.90 1.44
C LEU A 57 7.18 3.66 2.87
N PRO A 58 7.19 4.71 3.72
CA PRO A 58 7.68 4.57 5.09
C PRO A 58 6.91 3.54 5.89
N PHE A 59 7.61 2.83 6.78
CA PHE A 59 6.95 1.94 7.73
C PHE A 59 5.98 2.72 8.60
N GLY A 60 4.80 2.13 8.84
CA GLY A 60 3.74 2.78 9.60
C GLY A 60 2.82 3.65 8.74
N SER A 61 3.19 3.91 7.50
CA SER A 61 2.28 4.67 6.61
C SER A 61 1.09 3.80 6.23
N LYS A 62 -0.05 4.46 6.04
CA LYS A 62 -1.29 3.80 5.64
C LYS A 62 -1.58 4.08 4.19
N VAL A 63 -2.03 3.08 3.49
CA VAL A 63 -2.42 3.20 2.08
C VAL A 63 -3.79 2.58 1.86
N LYS A 64 -4.56 3.21 0.97
CA LYS A 64 -5.80 2.63 0.48
C LYS A 64 -5.50 1.85 -0.77
N VAL A 65 -5.82 0.57 -0.76
CA VAL A 65 -5.63 -0.31 -1.91
C VAL A 65 -7.00 -0.66 -2.46
N THR A 66 -7.18 -0.45 -3.74
CA THR A 66 -8.43 -0.76 -4.44
C THR A 66 -8.17 -1.85 -5.47
N ASN A 67 -8.94 -2.93 -5.40
CA ASN A 67 -8.90 -3.99 -6.40
C ASN A 67 -9.63 -3.50 -7.64
N GLN A 68 -8.92 -3.32 -8.75
CA GLN A 68 -9.49 -2.77 -9.97
C GLN A 68 -10.49 -3.71 -10.66
N LYS A 69 -10.47 -4.99 -10.31
CA LYS A 69 -11.39 -5.95 -10.91
C LYS A 69 -12.78 -5.92 -10.29
N ASN A 70 -12.88 -5.65 -8.99
CA ASN A 70 -14.16 -5.71 -8.29
C ASN A 70 -14.53 -4.42 -7.56
N GLY A 71 -13.61 -3.45 -7.46
CA GLY A 71 -13.85 -2.18 -6.80
C GLY A 71 -13.74 -2.20 -5.28
N HIS A 72 -13.46 -3.36 -4.67
CA HIS A 72 -13.26 -3.43 -3.23
C HIS A 72 -12.00 -2.69 -2.82
N ALA A 73 -12.04 -2.02 -1.68
CA ALA A 73 -10.92 -1.25 -1.17
C ALA A 73 -10.68 -1.56 0.30
N VAL A 74 -9.43 -1.46 0.71
CA VAL A 74 -9.01 -1.66 2.09
C VAL A 74 -7.84 -0.72 2.41
N THR A 75 -7.76 -0.29 3.66
CA THR A 75 -6.61 0.46 4.15
C THR A 75 -5.68 -0.49 4.90
N VAL A 76 -4.41 -0.48 4.52
CA VAL A 76 -3.40 -1.33 5.15
C VAL A 76 -2.23 -0.47 5.63
N THR A 77 -1.49 -1.00 6.60
CA THR A 77 -0.29 -0.35 7.13
C THR A 77 0.95 -1.00 6.53
N ILE A 78 1.89 -0.19 6.06
CA ILE A 78 3.14 -0.68 5.50
C ILE A 78 4.09 -1.07 6.63
N THR A 79 4.50 -2.35 6.63
CA THR A 79 5.36 -2.90 7.68
C THR A 79 6.59 -3.61 7.14
N ASP A 80 6.70 -3.78 5.83
CA ASP A 80 7.77 -4.56 5.24
C ASP A 80 8.21 -3.99 3.89
N ARG A 81 9.27 -4.54 3.34
CA ARG A 81 9.82 -4.17 2.03
C ARG A 81 9.56 -5.26 1.00
N GLY A 82 9.44 -4.87 -0.24
CA GLY A 82 9.07 -5.69 -1.37
C GLY A 82 7.68 -5.32 -1.87
N PRO A 83 7.15 -6.07 -2.82
CA PRO A 83 7.77 -7.17 -3.58
C PRO A 83 8.81 -6.65 -4.59
N TYR A 84 9.74 -7.52 -4.99
CA TYR A 84 10.80 -7.12 -5.92
C TYR A 84 10.61 -7.73 -7.30
N VAL A 85 9.43 -8.20 -7.59
CA VAL A 85 9.06 -8.72 -8.90
C VAL A 85 8.54 -7.54 -9.75
N LYS A 86 9.02 -7.44 -10.98
CA LYS A 86 8.63 -6.35 -11.88
C LYS A 86 7.11 -6.31 -12.06
N GLY A 87 6.54 -5.13 -11.96
CA GLY A 87 5.10 -4.91 -12.10
C GLY A 87 4.30 -5.07 -10.81
N ARG A 88 4.87 -5.73 -9.80
CA ARG A 88 4.23 -5.83 -8.49
C ARG A 88 4.67 -4.68 -7.59
N CYS A 89 3.72 -4.08 -6.91
CA CYS A 89 4.00 -2.92 -6.07
C CYS A 89 3.70 -3.14 -4.60
N ILE A 90 2.81 -4.07 -4.29
CA ILE A 90 2.38 -4.28 -2.91
C ILE A 90 2.11 -5.76 -2.69
N ASP A 91 2.49 -6.22 -1.50
CA ASP A 91 2.33 -7.60 -1.08
C ASP A 91 1.46 -7.58 0.18
N LEU A 92 0.23 -8.06 0.06
CA LEU A 92 -0.77 -7.91 1.10
C LEU A 92 -0.77 -9.09 2.06
N SER A 93 -1.09 -8.81 3.33
CA SER A 93 -1.41 -9.87 4.28
C SER A 93 -2.61 -10.67 3.80
N LYS A 94 -2.81 -11.86 4.36
CA LYS A 94 -3.98 -12.67 4.04
C LYS A 94 -5.27 -11.93 4.32
N ALA A 95 -5.35 -11.21 5.45
CA ALA A 95 -6.53 -10.43 5.79
C ALA A 95 -6.78 -9.33 4.76
N GLY A 96 -5.74 -8.63 4.33
CA GLY A 96 -5.87 -7.59 3.31
C GLY A 96 -6.33 -8.15 1.98
N ALA A 97 -5.74 -9.25 1.53
CA ALA A 97 -6.14 -9.89 0.29
C ALA A 97 -7.57 -10.40 0.35
N GLY A 98 -7.97 -10.97 1.47
CA GLY A 98 -9.34 -11.43 1.68
C GLY A 98 -10.36 -10.31 1.59
N ALA A 99 -10.05 -9.16 2.20
CA ALA A 99 -10.90 -7.98 2.13
C ALA A 99 -11.02 -7.43 0.71
N LEU A 100 -9.98 -7.58 -0.11
CA LEU A 100 -10.00 -7.16 -1.51
C LEU A 100 -10.60 -8.22 -2.44
N GLY A 101 -10.83 -9.42 -1.94
CA GLY A 101 -11.48 -10.47 -2.72
C GLY A 101 -10.58 -11.12 -3.75
N PHE A 102 -9.29 -11.31 -3.47
CA PHE A 102 -8.40 -12.02 -4.37
C PHE A 102 -7.46 -12.96 -3.62
N ALA A 103 -6.89 -13.91 -4.33
CA ALA A 103 -6.04 -14.95 -3.77
C ALA A 103 -4.84 -15.28 -4.65
N GLY A 104 -4.24 -14.38 -5.27
CA GLY A 104 -3.07 -14.59 -6.12
C GLY A 104 -2.52 -13.26 -6.54
N LEU A 105 -2.85 -12.84 -7.74
CA LEU A 105 -2.46 -11.53 -8.28
C LEU A 105 -3.71 -10.79 -8.71
N THR A 106 -3.72 -9.49 -8.50
CA THR A 106 -4.79 -8.64 -9.01
C THR A 106 -4.28 -7.25 -9.30
N PRO A 107 -4.79 -6.59 -10.34
CA PRO A 107 -4.46 -5.17 -10.56
C PRO A 107 -5.10 -4.32 -9.48
N VAL A 108 -4.33 -3.39 -8.95
CA VAL A 108 -4.77 -2.50 -7.87
C VAL A 108 -4.37 -1.07 -8.14
N SER A 109 -5.03 -0.17 -7.42
CA SER A 109 -4.62 1.21 -7.26
C SER A 109 -4.21 1.40 -5.80
N VAL A 110 -3.04 1.98 -5.56
CA VAL A 110 -2.51 2.22 -4.22
C VAL A 110 -2.40 3.72 -4.00
N VAL A 111 -3.07 4.22 -2.98
CA VAL A 111 -3.10 5.65 -2.68
C VAL A 111 -2.73 5.85 -1.21
N PRO A 112 -1.66 6.62 -0.92
CA PRO A 112 -1.34 6.96 0.45
C PRO A 112 -2.49 7.70 1.13
N VAL A 113 -2.77 7.34 2.38
CA VAL A 113 -3.77 8.03 3.19
C VAL A 113 -3.08 9.21 3.86
N VAL A 114 -3.58 10.41 3.59
CA VAL A 114 -3.06 11.62 4.22
C VAL A 114 -3.73 11.77 5.57
N THR A 115 -2.92 11.77 6.63
CA THR A 115 -3.41 12.00 7.99
C THR A 115 -2.87 13.33 8.49
N ASP A 116 -3.74 14.09 9.10
CA ASP A 116 -3.38 15.39 9.70
C ASP A 116 -2.62 15.21 11.02
#